data_24c08d0cb330a8c39885d106e8201f61
#
_entry.id   24c08d0cb330a8c39885d106e8201f61
#
_cell.length_a   1.000
_cell.length_b   1.000
_cell.length_c   1.000
_cell.angle_alpha   90.00
_cell.angle_beta   90.00
_cell.angle_gamma   90.00
#
_symmetry.space_group_name_H-M   'P 1'
#
loop_
_entity.id
_entity.type
_entity.pdbx_description
1 polymer ?
#
loop_
_entity_poly.entity_id
_entity_poly.type
_entity_poly.pdbx_seq_one_letter_code
_entity_poly.pdbx_strand_id
1 'polypeptide(L)'
;MPILQQNDAAAVARYTEFVTRSPWGNLMQDRGWAHVKKGWVGEQVYLEQNGEITAAMSIIFAPAVAGHTLAYAPRGPVCDPYDTETIAALMREAAPALKKHRAFLLRFDPETPYTDELIAKYEKLGLRCRARNCGLHDQIQPRFNMFLPLEGKTLEELMPAFGEKTRYNIRLSARKGVTTRWAGAEELETFFRIYLETCERDGIGHRPLDYFQRMLEAYGPERCRVCLAEYEGEPLAAAIALHYGRKVFYIYGASSNEKRNLMPAYAMQAEMIRWACSLGVDFYDFGGGYSLSKENGLYRFKEGFCHSVGVTELAGEFDQVLSPFWYWAFLRGKPLLQKLRARHKK
;
A
#
# COMPACT_ATOMS: atom_id res chain seq x y z
N MET A 1 9.07 27.49 -6.51
CA MET A 1 8.27 26.67 -7.43
C MET A 1 7.86 25.40 -6.67
N PRO A 2 6.62 24.99 -6.70
CA PRO A 2 6.08 23.94 -5.82
C PRO A 2 6.41 22.49 -6.25
N ILE A 3 7.25 22.28 -7.27
CA ILE A 3 7.78 20.97 -7.65
C ILE A 3 9.10 20.76 -6.92
N LEU A 4 9.19 19.68 -6.16
CA LEU A 4 10.36 19.31 -5.37
C LEU A 4 11.59 19.14 -6.25
N GLN A 5 12.63 19.91 -5.98
CA GLN A 5 13.93 19.75 -6.65
C GLN A 5 14.68 18.59 -5.99
N GLN A 6 14.90 17.51 -6.74
CA GLN A 6 15.49 16.26 -6.20
C GLN A 6 16.97 16.41 -5.78
N ASN A 7 17.66 17.42 -6.28
CA ASN A 7 19.04 17.75 -5.92
C ASN A 7 19.15 18.75 -4.74
N ASP A 8 18.04 19.27 -4.24
CA ASP A 8 18.00 20.09 -3.03
C ASP A 8 17.74 19.21 -1.81
N ALA A 9 18.82 18.83 -1.11
CA ALA A 9 18.72 17.94 0.04
C ALA A 9 17.88 18.52 1.19
N ALA A 10 17.87 19.85 1.38
CA ALA A 10 17.09 20.50 2.42
C ALA A 10 15.59 20.45 2.09
N ALA A 11 15.21 20.74 0.84
CA ALA A 11 13.83 20.64 0.39
C ALA A 11 13.33 19.19 0.44
N VAL A 12 14.17 18.23 0.05
CA VAL A 12 13.86 16.79 0.14
C VAL A 12 13.63 16.37 1.59
N ALA A 13 14.47 16.82 2.52
CA ALA A 13 14.32 16.49 3.95
C ALA A 13 12.99 17.06 4.50
N ARG A 14 12.68 18.33 4.22
CA ARG A 14 11.41 18.98 4.63
C ARG A 14 10.20 18.25 4.07
N TYR A 15 10.21 17.88 2.78
CA TYR A 15 9.14 17.13 2.14
C TYR A 15 8.93 15.76 2.83
N THR A 16 10.01 15.01 3.01
CA THR A 16 9.95 13.69 3.64
C THR A 16 9.45 13.76 5.08
N GLU A 17 9.92 14.77 5.84
CA GLU A 17 9.47 15.01 7.21
C GLU A 17 7.97 15.33 7.24
N PHE A 18 7.49 16.24 6.37
CA PHE A 18 6.08 16.57 6.27
C PHE A 18 5.22 15.33 5.98
N VAL A 19 5.56 14.55 4.95
CA VAL A 19 4.80 13.35 4.58
C VAL A 19 4.81 12.32 5.70
N THR A 20 5.96 12.14 6.37
CA THR A 20 6.08 11.16 7.46
C THR A 20 5.27 11.55 8.71
N ARG A 21 5.23 12.85 9.05
CA ARG A 21 4.53 13.33 10.26
C ARG A 21 3.05 13.62 10.04
N SER A 22 2.63 13.84 8.80
CA SER A 22 1.24 14.15 8.49
C SER A 22 0.29 13.01 8.91
N PRO A 23 -0.87 13.34 9.51
CA PRO A 23 -1.90 12.34 9.80
C PRO A 23 -2.46 11.66 8.54
N TRP A 24 -2.32 12.29 7.38
CA TRP A 24 -2.70 11.76 6.06
C TRP A 24 -1.50 11.18 5.28
N GLY A 25 -0.34 11.10 5.92
CA GLY A 25 0.88 10.56 5.31
C GLY A 25 0.79 9.06 5.05
N ASN A 26 1.33 8.64 3.92
CA ASN A 26 1.38 7.24 3.53
C ASN A 26 2.72 6.92 2.87
N LEU A 27 3.23 5.70 3.06
CA LEU A 27 4.49 5.25 2.45
C LEU A 27 4.52 5.42 0.92
N MET A 28 3.35 5.33 0.27
CA MET A 28 3.25 5.48 -1.19
C MET A 28 3.32 6.94 -1.64
N GLN A 29 3.22 7.88 -0.71
CA GLN A 29 3.44 9.31 -0.94
C GLN A 29 4.89 9.73 -0.63
N ASP A 30 5.71 8.84 -0.07
CA ASP A 30 7.14 9.05 0.01
C ASP A 30 7.78 9.01 -1.40
N ARG A 31 8.79 9.85 -1.61
CA ARG A 31 9.52 9.89 -2.88
C ARG A 31 10.19 8.55 -3.23
N GLY A 32 10.57 7.77 -2.23
CA GLY A 32 11.17 6.45 -2.37
C GLY A 32 10.25 5.45 -3.07
N TRP A 33 8.93 5.65 -3.02
CA TRP A 33 7.99 4.77 -3.69
C TRP A 33 8.16 4.74 -5.22
N ALA A 34 8.53 5.86 -5.84
CA ALA A 34 8.85 5.90 -7.26
C ALA A 34 10.06 5.02 -7.61
N HIS A 35 11.08 4.97 -6.73
CA HIS A 35 12.24 4.08 -6.90
C HIS A 35 11.85 2.60 -6.91
N VAL A 36 10.89 2.20 -6.09
CA VAL A 36 10.36 0.82 -6.06
C VAL A 36 9.74 0.43 -7.42
N LYS A 37 9.18 1.39 -8.17
CA LYS A 37 8.48 1.16 -9.45
C LYS A 37 9.44 1.32 -10.63
N LYS A 38 10.10 0.23 -11.05
CA LYS A 38 11.02 0.23 -12.18
C LYS A 38 10.36 0.81 -13.45
N GLY A 39 11.04 1.79 -14.07
CA GLY A 39 10.58 2.42 -15.31
C GLY A 39 9.46 3.46 -15.13
N TRP A 40 9.08 3.79 -13.90
CA TRP A 40 8.17 4.90 -13.62
C TRP A 40 8.97 6.11 -13.15
N VAL A 41 8.48 7.30 -13.46
CA VAL A 41 9.10 8.55 -13.03
C VAL A 41 8.29 9.13 -11.87
N GLY A 42 8.95 9.64 -10.84
CA GLY A 42 8.32 10.31 -9.70
C GLY A 42 8.52 11.82 -9.75
N GLU A 43 7.45 12.57 -9.51
CA GLU A 43 7.50 14.01 -9.27
C GLU A 43 6.70 14.29 -7.99
N GLN A 44 7.20 15.19 -7.14
CA GLN A 44 6.52 15.59 -5.93
C GLN A 44 6.16 17.06 -6.02
N VAL A 45 4.90 17.37 -5.74
CA VAL A 45 4.40 18.74 -5.63
C VAL A 45 3.97 19.01 -4.19
N TYR A 46 4.09 20.27 -3.75
CA TYR A 46 3.70 20.68 -2.41
C TYR A 46 3.19 22.12 -2.39
N LEU A 47 2.40 22.44 -1.38
CA LEU A 47 2.03 23.80 -1.03
C LEU A 47 2.83 24.22 0.19
N GLU A 48 3.26 25.47 0.19
CA GLU A 48 4.06 26.06 1.26
C GLU A 48 3.43 27.38 1.69
N GLN A 49 3.34 27.60 3.00
CA GLN A 49 2.93 28.86 3.59
C GLN A 49 3.91 29.23 4.69
N ASN A 50 4.45 30.45 4.64
CA ASN A 50 5.43 30.98 5.62
C ASN A 50 6.67 30.07 5.80
N GLY A 51 7.13 29.40 4.74
CA GLY A 51 8.28 28.49 4.78
C GLY A 51 7.97 27.05 5.23
N GLU A 52 6.73 26.78 5.62
CA GLU A 52 6.27 25.46 6.05
C GLU A 52 5.44 24.77 4.98
N ILE A 53 5.68 23.47 4.73
CA ILE A 53 4.85 22.68 3.82
C ILE A 53 3.53 22.38 4.52
N THR A 54 2.42 22.70 3.84
CA THR A 54 1.05 22.54 4.37
C THR A 54 0.29 21.40 3.69
N ALA A 55 0.68 21.03 2.46
CA ALA A 55 0.10 19.93 1.73
C ALA A 55 1.10 19.39 0.70
N ALA A 56 0.98 18.11 0.32
CA ALA A 56 1.88 17.49 -0.63
C ALA A 56 1.18 16.42 -1.48
N MET A 57 1.75 16.13 -2.66
CA MET A 57 1.29 15.03 -3.50
C MET A 57 2.48 14.45 -4.26
N SER A 58 2.77 13.17 -4.03
CA SER A 58 3.75 12.40 -4.82
C SER A 58 3.03 11.72 -5.97
N ILE A 59 3.47 12.02 -7.19
CA ILE A 59 2.88 11.52 -8.42
C ILE A 59 3.87 10.60 -9.12
N ILE A 60 3.46 9.41 -9.47
CA ILE A 60 4.23 8.47 -10.29
C ILE A 60 3.62 8.37 -11.68
N PHE A 61 4.46 8.48 -12.71
CA PHE A 61 4.06 8.48 -14.11
C PHE A 61 4.32 7.11 -14.72
N ALA A 62 3.25 6.36 -14.94
CA ALA A 62 3.30 5.04 -15.57
C ALA A 62 3.22 5.17 -17.08
N PRO A 63 4.15 4.59 -17.86
CA PRO A 63 4.00 4.50 -19.32
C PRO A 63 2.68 3.83 -19.70
N ALA A 64 1.96 4.42 -20.64
CA ALA A 64 0.67 3.93 -21.08
C ALA A 64 0.63 3.79 -22.62
N VAL A 65 -0.28 4.48 -23.29
CA VAL A 65 -0.52 4.33 -24.74
C VAL A 65 0.09 5.47 -25.54
N ALA A 66 0.70 5.16 -26.70
CA ALA A 66 1.23 6.14 -27.67
C ALA A 66 2.15 7.22 -27.03
N GLY A 67 3.02 6.83 -26.11
CA GLY A 67 3.95 7.73 -25.42
C GLY A 67 3.28 8.70 -24.43
N HIS A 68 2.02 8.46 -24.08
CA HIS A 68 1.34 9.12 -22.98
C HIS A 68 1.51 8.34 -21.68
N THR A 69 1.30 9.03 -20.56
CA THR A 69 1.42 8.41 -19.22
C THR A 69 0.10 8.49 -18.45
N LEU A 70 -0.09 7.55 -17.56
CA LEU A 70 -1.03 7.63 -16.47
C LEU A 70 -0.28 8.23 -15.27
N ALA A 71 -0.68 9.41 -14.81
CA ALA A 71 -0.20 9.99 -13.58
C ALA A 71 -1.00 9.44 -12.40
N TYR A 72 -0.32 8.90 -11.39
CA TYR A 72 -0.97 8.30 -10.24
C TYR A 72 -0.32 8.76 -8.94
N ALA A 73 -1.14 9.30 -8.04
CA ALA A 73 -0.75 9.66 -6.69
C ALA A 73 -1.37 8.66 -5.69
N PRO A 74 -0.68 7.51 -5.45
CA PRO A 74 -1.24 6.43 -4.63
C PRO A 74 -1.39 6.86 -3.18
N ARG A 75 -2.56 6.59 -2.61
CA ARG A 75 -2.92 6.96 -1.23
C ARG A 75 -2.73 8.45 -0.90
N GLY A 76 -2.67 9.30 -1.91
CA GLY A 76 -2.59 10.76 -1.79
C GLY A 76 -3.87 11.45 -2.23
N PRO A 77 -3.87 12.82 -2.14
CA PRO A 77 -2.79 13.67 -1.64
C PRO A 77 -2.62 13.64 -0.11
N VAL A 78 -1.52 14.20 0.38
CA VAL A 78 -1.20 14.35 1.81
C VAL A 78 -1.72 15.71 2.29
N CYS A 79 -3.00 15.75 2.60
CA CYS A 79 -3.72 16.89 3.17
C CYS A 79 -5.05 16.38 3.76
N ASP A 80 -5.80 17.26 4.42
CA ASP A 80 -7.18 16.92 4.80
C ASP A 80 -7.99 16.55 3.54
N PRO A 81 -8.54 15.33 3.45
CA PRO A 81 -9.30 14.90 2.29
C PRO A 81 -10.61 15.67 2.09
N TYR A 82 -11.09 16.39 3.10
CA TYR A 82 -12.27 17.24 2.99
C TYR A 82 -11.96 18.69 2.60
N ASP A 83 -10.68 19.09 2.59
CA ASP A 83 -10.23 20.39 2.11
C ASP A 83 -10.05 20.38 0.60
N THR A 84 -11.16 20.59 -0.09
CA THR A 84 -11.21 20.61 -1.56
C THR A 84 -10.45 21.77 -2.20
N GLU A 85 -10.25 22.88 -1.49
CA GLU A 85 -9.47 24.02 -1.98
C GLU A 85 -7.98 23.68 -2.05
N THR A 86 -7.45 23.07 -0.99
CA THR A 86 -6.08 22.56 -0.95
C THR A 86 -5.85 21.47 -2.01
N ILE A 87 -6.79 20.53 -2.19
CA ILE A 87 -6.70 19.51 -3.23
C ILE A 87 -6.67 20.16 -4.63
N ALA A 88 -7.56 21.13 -4.90
CA ALA A 88 -7.57 21.85 -6.16
C ALA A 88 -6.27 22.64 -6.39
N ALA A 89 -5.69 23.21 -5.34
CA ALA A 89 -4.40 23.90 -5.41
C ALA A 89 -3.27 22.91 -5.77
N LEU A 90 -3.18 21.76 -5.11
CA LEU A 90 -2.19 20.72 -5.45
C LEU A 90 -2.33 20.23 -6.90
N MET A 91 -3.58 20.05 -7.38
CA MET A 91 -3.83 19.69 -8.78
C MET A 91 -3.35 20.76 -9.77
N ARG A 92 -3.51 22.06 -9.43
CA ARG A 92 -2.97 23.17 -10.24
C ARG A 92 -1.45 23.17 -10.26
N GLU A 93 -0.82 22.98 -9.10
CA GLU A 93 0.64 22.90 -8.99
C GLU A 93 1.23 21.68 -9.68
N ALA A 94 0.48 20.60 -9.82
CA ALA A 94 0.89 19.42 -10.58
C ALA A 94 0.86 19.65 -12.11
N ALA A 95 0.12 20.64 -12.62
CA ALA A 95 -0.11 20.81 -14.05
C ALA A 95 1.17 20.88 -14.92
N PRO A 96 2.28 21.53 -14.52
CA PRO A 96 3.53 21.53 -15.28
C PRO A 96 4.13 20.12 -15.41
N ALA A 97 4.14 19.32 -14.32
CA ALA A 97 4.63 17.95 -14.33
C ALA A 97 3.73 17.03 -15.18
N LEU A 98 2.41 17.18 -15.07
CA LEU A 98 1.45 16.44 -15.88
C LEU A 98 1.65 16.70 -17.39
N LYS A 99 1.88 17.96 -17.78
CA LYS A 99 2.18 18.35 -19.15
C LYS A 99 3.53 17.80 -19.62
N LYS A 100 4.59 17.97 -18.81
CA LYS A 100 5.96 17.46 -19.08
C LYS A 100 5.94 15.98 -19.42
N HIS A 101 5.21 15.19 -18.63
CA HIS A 101 5.12 13.74 -18.79
C HIS A 101 3.98 13.28 -19.70
N ARG A 102 3.29 14.20 -20.41
CA ARG A 102 2.20 13.90 -21.35
C ARG A 102 1.10 13.05 -20.70
N ALA A 103 0.75 13.35 -19.45
CA ALA A 103 -0.29 12.62 -18.74
C ALA A 103 -1.66 12.87 -19.36
N PHE A 104 -2.45 11.80 -19.58
CA PHE A 104 -3.82 11.93 -20.06
C PHE A 104 -4.86 11.93 -18.94
N LEU A 105 -4.45 11.53 -17.74
CA LEU A 105 -5.23 11.66 -16.50
C LEU A 105 -4.28 11.79 -15.30
N LEU A 106 -4.76 12.43 -14.24
CA LEU A 106 -4.23 12.31 -12.90
C LEU A 106 -5.22 11.48 -12.09
N ARG A 107 -4.77 10.35 -11.54
CA ARG A 107 -5.51 9.49 -10.61
C ARG A 107 -4.94 9.60 -9.22
N PHE A 108 -5.80 9.61 -8.22
CA PHE A 108 -5.41 9.46 -6.82
C PHE A 108 -6.49 8.73 -6.03
N ASP A 109 -6.12 8.16 -4.88
CA ASP A 109 -6.99 7.34 -4.04
C ASP A 109 -6.67 7.56 -2.55
N PRO A 110 -7.13 8.68 -1.95
CA PRO A 110 -6.80 9.03 -0.58
C PRO A 110 -7.20 7.92 0.39
N GLU A 111 -6.36 7.73 1.41
CA GLU A 111 -6.65 6.75 2.45
C GLU A 111 -7.63 7.35 3.46
N THR A 112 -8.86 7.50 3.04
CA THR A 112 -9.96 8.03 3.84
C THR A 112 -11.20 7.16 3.68
N PRO A 113 -12.02 6.98 4.73
CA PRO A 113 -13.27 6.23 4.63
C PRO A 113 -14.20 6.80 3.55
N TYR A 114 -14.94 5.91 2.92
CA TYR A 114 -15.98 6.27 1.96
C TYR A 114 -17.12 6.99 2.69
N THR A 115 -17.48 8.17 2.18
CA THR A 115 -18.71 8.87 2.54
C THR A 115 -19.33 9.50 1.30
N ASP A 116 -20.65 9.56 1.21
CA ASP A 116 -21.32 10.22 0.09
C ASP A 116 -21.01 11.72 0.04
N GLU A 117 -20.77 12.34 1.20
CA GLU A 117 -20.35 13.74 1.29
C GLU A 117 -18.99 13.97 0.60
N LEU A 118 -17.99 13.13 0.89
CA LEU A 118 -16.67 13.23 0.27
C LEU A 118 -16.75 13.05 -1.24
N ILE A 119 -17.50 12.03 -1.66
CA ILE A 119 -17.69 11.77 -3.10
C ILE A 119 -18.32 12.98 -3.80
N ALA A 120 -19.39 13.54 -3.22
CA ALA A 120 -20.06 14.71 -3.78
C ALA A 120 -19.15 15.96 -3.84
N LYS A 121 -18.28 16.17 -2.82
CA LYS A 121 -17.26 17.23 -2.84
C LYS A 121 -16.28 17.07 -3.99
N TYR A 122 -15.79 15.86 -4.23
CA TYR A 122 -14.82 15.60 -5.29
C TYR A 122 -15.45 15.65 -6.68
N GLU A 123 -16.69 15.20 -6.84
CA GLU A 123 -17.44 15.36 -8.08
C GLU A 123 -17.66 16.84 -8.45
N LYS A 124 -17.89 17.71 -7.45
CA LYS A 124 -17.95 19.18 -7.66
C LYS A 124 -16.62 19.78 -8.12
N LEU A 125 -15.49 19.17 -7.81
CA LEU A 125 -14.18 19.54 -8.36
C LEU A 125 -13.97 19.05 -9.81
N GLY A 126 -14.96 18.38 -10.42
CA GLY A 126 -14.88 17.81 -11.76
C GLY A 126 -14.13 16.47 -11.81
N LEU A 127 -13.90 15.83 -10.67
CA LEU A 127 -13.26 14.52 -10.59
C LEU A 127 -14.27 13.41 -10.88
N ARG A 128 -13.82 12.36 -11.55
CA ARG A 128 -14.62 11.16 -11.79
C ARG A 128 -14.37 10.15 -10.67
N CYS A 129 -15.36 9.90 -9.85
CA CYS A 129 -15.32 8.85 -8.86
C CYS A 129 -15.43 7.47 -9.53
N ARG A 130 -14.41 6.62 -9.37
CA ARG A 130 -14.39 5.27 -9.91
C ARG A 130 -15.00 4.24 -8.98
N ALA A 131 -15.08 4.51 -7.69
CA ALA A 131 -15.61 3.59 -6.69
C ALA A 131 -17.05 3.13 -6.98
N ARG A 132 -17.87 4.01 -7.60
CA ARG A 132 -19.27 3.71 -7.96
C ARG A 132 -19.43 2.96 -9.28
N ASN A 133 -18.42 3.00 -10.17
CA ASN A 133 -18.56 2.63 -11.58
C ASN A 133 -17.59 1.56 -12.05
N CYS A 134 -16.83 0.93 -11.17
CA CYS A 134 -15.91 -0.16 -11.54
C CYS A 134 -15.93 -1.27 -10.50
N GLY A 135 -15.61 -2.49 -10.95
CA GLY A 135 -15.45 -3.64 -10.06
C GLY A 135 -14.24 -3.47 -9.14
N LEU A 136 -14.22 -4.22 -8.04
CA LEU A 136 -13.12 -4.17 -7.07
C LEU A 136 -11.76 -4.49 -7.69
N HIS A 137 -11.72 -5.42 -8.65
CA HIS A 137 -10.51 -5.80 -9.37
C HIS A 137 -10.05 -4.80 -10.43
N ASP A 138 -10.86 -3.78 -10.74
CA ASP A 138 -10.52 -2.74 -11.72
C ASP A 138 -9.80 -1.55 -11.09
N GLN A 139 -9.71 -1.51 -9.78
CA GLN A 139 -8.96 -0.50 -9.02
C GLN A 139 -7.49 -0.90 -8.88
N ILE A 140 -6.60 0.08 -8.77
CA ILE A 140 -5.16 -0.16 -8.61
C ILE A 140 -4.87 -0.64 -7.19
N GLN A 141 -5.48 0.03 -6.20
CA GLN A 141 -5.38 -0.35 -4.79
C GLN A 141 -6.70 -0.94 -4.29
N PRO A 142 -6.66 -1.88 -3.36
CA PRO A 142 -7.87 -2.37 -2.71
C PRO A 142 -8.63 -1.22 -2.03
N ARG A 143 -9.95 -1.22 -2.21
CA ARG A 143 -10.83 -0.28 -1.56
C ARG A 143 -11.18 -0.69 -0.13
N PHE A 144 -11.20 -1.98 0.14
CA PHE A 144 -11.46 -2.53 1.47
C PHE A 144 -10.15 -2.86 2.16
N ASN A 145 -9.84 -2.14 3.22
CA ASN A 145 -8.62 -2.30 4.02
C ASN A 145 -8.94 -2.71 5.46
N MET A 146 -7.97 -3.31 6.12
CA MET A 146 -8.05 -3.68 7.53
C MET A 146 -6.94 -3.01 8.31
N PHE A 147 -7.31 -2.10 9.19
CA PHE A 147 -6.40 -1.38 10.08
C PHE A 147 -6.63 -1.83 11.51
N LEU A 148 -5.62 -2.38 12.15
CA LEU A 148 -5.66 -2.71 13.57
C LEU A 148 -5.16 -1.50 14.36
N PRO A 149 -6.02 -0.80 15.13
CA PRO A 149 -5.56 0.27 16.01
C PRO A 149 -4.78 -0.35 17.18
N LEU A 150 -3.63 0.23 17.49
CA LEU A 150 -2.74 -0.27 18.55
C LEU A 150 -2.95 0.45 19.87
N GLU A 151 -3.34 1.72 19.86
CA GLU A 151 -3.75 2.52 21.04
C GLU A 151 -2.73 2.49 22.19
N GLY A 152 -1.43 2.37 21.86
CA GLY A 152 -0.37 2.23 22.85
C GLY A 152 -0.33 0.90 23.60
N LYS A 153 -1.11 -0.08 23.16
CA LYS A 153 -1.21 -1.42 23.78
C LYS A 153 -0.08 -2.34 23.33
N THR A 154 0.20 -3.34 24.15
CA THR A 154 1.02 -4.50 23.80
C THR A 154 0.23 -5.52 22.99
N LEU A 155 0.91 -6.48 22.34
CA LEU A 155 0.23 -7.58 21.66
C LEU A 155 -0.71 -8.36 22.60
N GLU A 156 -0.26 -8.59 23.83
CA GLU A 156 -0.98 -9.36 24.86
C GLU A 156 -2.30 -8.66 25.24
N GLU A 157 -2.30 -7.34 25.29
CA GLU A 157 -3.49 -6.50 25.55
C GLU A 157 -4.42 -6.40 24.33
N LEU A 158 -3.89 -6.54 23.10
CA LEU A 158 -4.68 -6.57 21.86
C LEU A 158 -5.33 -7.94 21.62
N MET A 159 -4.70 -9.02 22.06
CA MET A 159 -5.17 -10.38 21.79
C MET A 159 -6.63 -10.65 22.17
N PRO A 160 -7.19 -10.16 23.29
CA PRO A 160 -8.61 -10.37 23.61
C PRO A 160 -9.58 -9.90 22.53
N ALA A 161 -9.22 -8.88 21.74
CA ALA A 161 -10.02 -8.34 20.65
C ALA A 161 -9.92 -9.15 19.33
N PHE A 162 -8.96 -10.07 19.24
CA PHE A 162 -8.82 -10.95 18.08
C PHE A 162 -9.88 -12.07 18.10
N GLY A 163 -10.22 -12.61 16.93
CA GLY A 163 -11.08 -13.76 16.82
C GLY A 163 -10.53 -14.99 17.59
N GLU A 164 -11.42 -15.81 18.14
CA GLU A 164 -11.04 -16.95 18.98
C GLU A 164 -10.04 -17.89 18.30
N LYS A 165 -10.30 -18.24 17.05
CA LYS A 165 -9.40 -19.08 16.24
C LYS A 165 -8.02 -18.46 16.03
N THR A 166 -7.95 -17.13 15.88
CA THR A 166 -6.69 -16.40 15.72
C THR A 166 -5.85 -16.48 17.00
N ARG A 167 -6.46 -16.22 18.16
CA ARG A 167 -5.82 -16.36 19.46
C ARG A 167 -5.31 -17.79 19.69
N TYR A 168 -6.14 -18.77 19.36
CA TYR A 168 -5.76 -20.19 19.47
C TYR A 168 -4.55 -20.51 18.59
N ASN A 169 -4.55 -20.08 17.32
CA ASN A 169 -3.47 -20.35 16.37
C ASN A 169 -2.15 -19.67 16.75
N ILE A 170 -2.19 -18.43 17.27
CA ILE A 170 -0.99 -17.77 17.82
C ILE A 170 -0.38 -18.59 18.95
N ARG A 171 -1.20 -19.03 19.90
CA ARG A 171 -0.72 -19.87 21.03
C ARG A 171 -0.27 -21.25 20.57
N LEU A 172 -0.95 -21.82 19.58
CA LEU A 172 -0.61 -23.13 19.03
C LEU A 172 0.77 -23.11 18.35
N SER A 173 1.05 -22.09 17.52
CA SER A 173 2.35 -21.96 16.85
C SER A 173 3.51 -21.91 17.85
N ALA A 174 3.39 -21.11 18.91
CA ALA A 174 4.39 -21.06 19.98
C ALA A 174 4.57 -22.40 20.70
N ARG A 175 3.48 -23.08 21.07
CA ARG A 175 3.53 -24.40 21.72
C ARG A 175 4.12 -25.50 20.82
N LYS A 176 4.00 -25.35 19.50
CA LYS A 176 4.57 -26.27 18.50
C LYS A 176 6.04 -25.97 18.18
N GLY A 177 6.63 -24.95 18.80
CA GLY A 177 8.04 -24.62 18.62
C GLY A 177 8.34 -23.76 17.40
N VAL A 178 7.34 -23.07 16.82
CA VAL A 178 7.57 -22.08 15.78
C VAL A 178 8.22 -20.85 16.43
N THR A 179 9.37 -20.44 15.90
CA THR A 179 10.10 -19.24 16.29
C THR A 179 10.02 -18.18 15.20
N THR A 180 10.29 -16.93 15.58
CA THR A 180 10.30 -15.80 14.63
C THR A 180 11.60 -15.04 14.76
N ARG A 181 12.09 -14.52 13.62
CA ARG A 181 13.24 -13.61 13.61
C ARG A 181 13.10 -12.52 12.55
N TRP A 182 13.78 -11.42 12.79
CA TRP A 182 13.91 -10.33 11.85
C TRP A 182 15.20 -10.47 11.04
N ALA A 183 15.15 -10.07 9.78
CA ALA A 183 16.24 -10.07 8.85
C ALA A 183 16.13 -8.88 7.88
N GLY A 184 17.19 -8.66 7.13
CA GLY A 184 17.28 -7.64 6.08
C GLY A 184 17.37 -8.23 4.68
N ALA A 185 18.18 -7.59 3.84
CA ALA A 185 18.36 -7.96 2.45
C ALA A 185 19.01 -9.36 2.27
N GLU A 186 19.75 -9.84 3.27
CA GLU A 186 20.40 -11.16 3.28
C GLU A 186 19.41 -12.33 3.20
N GLU A 187 18.17 -12.13 3.68
CA GLU A 187 17.13 -13.16 3.64
C GLU A 187 16.07 -12.92 2.55
N LEU A 188 16.33 -11.98 1.67
CA LEU A 188 15.35 -11.64 0.64
C LEU A 188 15.10 -12.80 -0.34
N GLU A 189 16.12 -13.61 -0.63
CA GLU A 189 15.97 -14.81 -1.47
C GLU A 189 15.12 -15.87 -0.78
N THR A 190 15.28 -16.06 0.54
CA THR A 190 14.43 -16.94 1.36
C THR A 190 12.97 -16.49 1.32
N PHE A 191 12.72 -15.19 1.54
CA PHE A 191 11.39 -14.62 1.39
C PHE A 191 10.84 -14.87 -0.02
N PHE A 192 11.64 -14.60 -1.05
CA PHE A 192 11.20 -14.68 -2.43
C PHE A 192 10.82 -16.09 -2.85
N ARG A 193 11.57 -17.11 -2.41
CA ARG A 193 11.25 -18.53 -2.64
C ARG A 193 9.85 -18.89 -2.08
N ILE A 194 9.58 -18.53 -0.82
CA ILE A 194 8.28 -18.79 -0.18
C ILE A 194 7.17 -17.97 -0.82
N TYR A 195 7.50 -16.74 -1.28
CA TYR A 195 6.56 -15.87 -1.98
C TYR A 195 6.13 -16.46 -3.33
N LEU A 196 7.06 -17.01 -4.12
CA LEU A 196 6.72 -17.69 -5.37
C LEU A 196 5.82 -18.89 -5.14
N GLU A 197 6.11 -19.72 -4.14
CA GLU A 197 5.26 -20.86 -3.74
C GLU A 197 3.85 -20.40 -3.38
N THR A 198 3.72 -19.32 -2.64
CA THR A 198 2.43 -18.72 -2.30
C THR A 198 1.68 -18.22 -3.54
N CYS A 199 2.37 -17.52 -4.45
CA CYS A 199 1.76 -17.00 -5.67
C CYS A 199 1.27 -18.12 -6.60
N GLU A 200 2.03 -19.20 -6.73
CA GLU A 200 1.66 -20.37 -7.51
C GLU A 200 0.43 -21.05 -6.91
N ARG A 201 0.45 -21.35 -5.61
CA ARG A 201 -0.68 -21.96 -4.90
C ARG A 201 -1.97 -21.14 -5.03
N ASP A 202 -1.88 -19.83 -4.88
CA ASP A 202 -3.04 -18.94 -4.85
C ASP A 202 -3.43 -18.42 -6.25
N GLY A 203 -2.69 -18.82 -7.31
CA GLY A 203 -2.96 -18.44 -8.70
C GLY A 203 -2.82 -16.93 -8.97
N ILE A 204 -1.96 -16.24 -8.23
CA ILE A 204 -1.74 -14.79 -8.35
C ILE A 204 -0.42 -14.45 -9.05
N GLY A 205 -0.39 -13.31 -9.73
CA GLY A 205 0.84 -12.81 -10.34
C GLY A 205 1.86 -12.37 -9.29
N HIS A 206 3.14 -12.68 -9.51
CA HIS A 206 4.22 -12.29 -8.63
C HIS A 206 4.95 -11.03 -9.10
N ARG A 207 5.60 -10.32 -8.16
CA ARG A 207 6.60 -9.28 -8.42
C ARG A 207 7.97 -9.95 -8.61
N PRO A 208 8.87 -9.40 -9.42
CA PRO A 208 10.24 -9.92 -9.52
C PRO A 208 11.06 -9.58 -8.26
N LEU A 209 12.15 -10.32 -8.02
CA LEU A 209 13.00 -10.14 -6.84
C LEU A 209 13.55 -8.72 -6.72
N ASP A 210 13.98 -8.12 -7.84
CA ASP A 210 14.54 -6.76 -7.89
C ASP A 210 13.54 -5.67 -7.43
N TYR A 211 12.24 -5.95 -7.46
CA TYR A 211 11.20 -5.07 -6.90
C TYR A 211 11.33 -4.97 -5.37
N PHE A 212 11.58 -6.08 -4.70
CA PHE A 212 11.75 -6.14 -3.26
C PHE A 212 13.11 -5.59 -2.83
N GLN A 213 14.17 -5.83 -3.62
CA GLN A 213 15.48 -5.22 -3.40
C GLN A 213 15.38 -3.70 -3.37
N ARG A 214 14.75 -3.09 -4.40
CA ARG A 214 14.52 -1.64 -4.44
C ARG A 214 13.67 -1.13 -3.28
N MET A 215 12.74 -1.94 -2.76
CA MET A 215 11.93 -1.55 -1.60
C MET A 215 12.80 -1.48 -0.34
N LEU A 216 13.62 -2.48 -0.07
CA LEU A 216 14.55 -2.47 1.05
C LEU A 216 15.57 -1.33 0.93
N GLU A 217 16.09 -1.08 -0.27
CA GLU A 217 17.00 0.04 -0.55
C GLU A 217 16.35 1.40 -0.29
N ALA A 218 15.13 1.60 -0.79
CA ALA A 218 14.41 2.88 -0.69
C ALA A 218 14.09 3.28 0.75
N TYR A 219 13.77 2.30 1.61
CA TYR A 219 13.32 2.57 2.97
C TYR A 219 14.35 2.22 4.05
N GLY A 220 15.38 1.45 3.70
CA GLY A 220 16.48 1.08 4.60
C GLY A 220 16.08 0.07 5.70
N PRO A 221 17.08 -0.54 6.37
CA PRO A 221 16.87 -1.68 7.28
C PRO A 221 16.14 -1.31 8.58
N GLU A 222 16.16 -0.02 8.96
CA GLU A 222 15.44 0.42 10.17
C GLU A 222 13.92 0.44 9.95
N ARG A 223 13.47 0.68 8.71
CA ARG A 223 12.06 0.83 8.38
C ARG A 223 11.48 -0.34 7.61
N CYS A 224 12.26 -0.99 6.74
CA CYS A 224 11.79 -2.09 5.89
C CYS A 224 12.57 -3.36 6.22
N ARG A 225 11.85 -4.37 6.73
CA ARG A 225 12.45 -5.60 7.27
C ARG A 225 11.75 -6.84 6.74
N VAL A 226 12.48 -7.96 6.71
CA VAL A 226 11.93 -9.29 6.47
C VAL A 226 11.65 -9.94 7.83
N CYS A 227 10.43 -10.39 8.05
CA CYS A 227 10.06 -11.23 9.20
C CYS A 227 9.93 -12.67 8.73
N LEU A 228 10.65 -13.58 9.38
CA LEU A 228 10.58 -15.02 9.12
C LEU A 228 9.95 -15.74 10.30
N ALA A 229 9.11 -16.75 10.03
CA ALA A 229 8.67 -17.73 11.01
C ALA A 229 9.22 -19.10 10.62
N GLU A 230 9.91 -19.75 11.56
CA GLU A 230 10.72 -20.94 11.33
C GLU A 230 10.34 -22.05 12.32
N TYR A 231 10.55 -23.27 11.87
CA TYR A 231 10.47 -24.47 12.70
C TYR A 231 11.70 -25.33 12.46
N GLU A 232 12.48 -25.63 13.52
CA GLU A 232 13.75 -26.39 13.43
C GLU A 232 14.73 -25.78 12.40
N GLY A 233 14.78 -24.44 12.30
CA GLY A 233 15.64 -23.73 11.35
C GLY A 233 15.10 -23.65 9.92
N GLU A 234 13.96 -24.26 9.63
CA GLU A 234 13.32 -24.21 8.31
C GLU A 234 12.31 -23.06 8.25
N PRO A 235 12.49 -22.07 7.34
CA PRO A 235 11.55 -20.97 7.14
C PRO A 235 10.25 -21.46 6.48
N LEU A 236 9.12 -21.30 7.21
CA LEU A 236 7.78 -21.72 6.80
C LEU A 236 6.85 -20.59 6.43
N ALA A 237 7.09 -19.39 6.94
CA ALA A 237 6.40 -18.17 6.52
C ALA A 237 7.35 -16.99 6.53
N ALA A 238 7.10 -16.03 5.63
CA ALA A 238 7.91 -14.84 5.50
C ALA A 238 7.06 -13.63 5.13
N ALA A 239 7.43 -12.45 5.60
CA ALA A 239 6.77 -11.20 5.23
C ALA A 239 7.77 -10.06 5.10
N ILE A 240 7.42 -9.06 4.27
CA ILE A 240 8.05 -7.75 4.30
C ILE A 240 7.12 -6.82 5.09
N ALA A 241 7.65 -6.30 6.19
CA ALA A 241 7.01 -5.28 7.01
C ALA A 241 7.72 -3.94 6.83
N LEU A 242 6.96 -2.84 6.80
CA LEU A 242 7.50 -1.51 6.60
C LEU A 242 6.88 -0.52 7.59
N HIS A 243 7.73 0.14 8.38
CA HIS A 243 7.33 1.25 9.24
C HIS A 243 7.39 2.57 8.47
N TYR A 244 6.30 3.31 8.44
CA TYR A 244 6.25 4.65 7.88
C TYR A 244 5.22 5.52 8.62
N GLY A 245 5.69 6.65 9.15
CA GLY A 245 4.86 7.57 9.91
C GLY A 245 4.13 6.87 11.07
N ARG A 246 2.82 6.94 11.06
CA ARG A 246 1.96 6.42 12.12
C ARG A 246 1.61 4.92 12.00
N LYS A 247 2.25 4.18 11.06
CA LYS A 247 1.86 2.81 10.72
C LYS A 247 3.04 1.86 10.55
N VAL A 248 2.79 0.60 10.87
CA VAL A 248 3.54 -0.52 10.30
C VAL A 248 2.65 -1.23 9.29
N PHE A 249 3.16 -1.42 8.09
CA PHE A 249 2.46 -2.04 6.97
C PHE A 249 2.91 -3.50 6.80
N TYR A 250 1.96 -4.41 6.69
CA TYR A 250 2.13 -5.75 6.16
C TYR A 250 2.07 -5.68 4.63
N ILE A 251 3.21 -5.41 3.99
CA ILE A 251 3.24 -5.11 2.54
C ILE A 251 3.11 -6.37 1.71
N TYR A 252 3.89 -7.39 2.01
CA TYR A 252 3.88 -8.69 1.35
C TYR A 252 4.04 -9.78 2.38
N GLY A 253 3.26 -10.85 2.23
CA GLY A 253 3.37 -12.03 3.06
C GLY A 253 3.26 -13.29 2.24
N ALA A 254 3.91 -14.32 2.75
CA ALA A 254 4.01 -15.62 2.11
C ALA A 254 4.04 -16.74 3.14
N SER A 255 3.61 -17.92 2.74
CA SER A 255 3.68 -19.13 3.57
C SER A 255 3.91 -20.36 2.70
N SER A 256 4.81 -21.24 3.13
CA SER A 256 5.04 -22.53 2.51
C SER A 256 3.80 -23.42 2.59
N ASN A 257 3.73 -24.41 1.73
CA ASN A 257 2.76 -25.49 1.79
C ASN A 257 3.10 -26.54 2.87
N GLU A 258 4.37 -26.55 3.29
CA GLU A 258 4.88 -27.48 4.29
C GLU A 258 4.43 -27.07 5.72
N LYS A 259 4.20 -28.06 6.55
CA LYS A 259 3.93 -27.92 8.00
C LYS A 259 2.91 -26.81 8.36
N ARG A 260 1.91 -26.56 7.51
CA ARG A 260 0.89 -25.51 7.71
C ARG A 260 0.10 -25.67 9.00
N ASN A 261 0.00 -26.91 9.52
CA ASN A 261 -0.61 -27.22 10.81
C ASN A 261 0.14 -26.66 12.02
N LEU A 262 1.38 -26.17 11.83
CA LEU A 262 2.14 -25.45 12.85
C LEU A 262 1.75 -23.97 12.97
N MET A 263 0.91 -23.46 12.06
CA MET A 263 0.39 -22.08 12.05
C MET A 263 1.49 -20.99 11.97
N PRO A 264 2.55 -21.14 11.14
CA PRO A 264 3.69 -20.20 11.13
C PRO A 264 3.30 -18.77 10.76
N ALA A 265 2.32 -18.57 9.86
CA ALA A 265 1.83 -17.24 9.50
C ALA A 265 1.21 -16.47 10.69
N TYR A 266 0.64 -17.18 11.67
CA TYR A 266 0.11 -16.54 12.89
C TYR A 266 1.22 -16.10 13.84
N ALA A 267 2.30 -16.89 13.97
CA ALA A 267 3.50 -16.49 14.70
C ALA A 267 4.13 -15.23 14.09
N MET A 268 4.30 -15.23 12.76
CA MET A 268 4.85 -14.11 12.00
C MET A 268 4.03 -12.82 12.19
N GLN A 269 2.69 -12.89 12.07
CA GLN A 269 1.83 -11.71 12.29
C GLN A 269 1.92 -11.21 13.73
N ALA A 270 1.91 -12.11 14.70
CA ALA A 270 2.06 -11.73 16.11
C ALA A 270 3.37 -10.98 16.36
N GLU A 271 4.47 -11.42 15.76
CA GLU A 271 5.77 -10.74 15.86
C GLU A 271 5.76 -9.36 15.21
N MET A 272 5.16 -9.23 14.01
CA MET A 272 5.08 -7.93 13.33
C MET A 272 4.18 -6.95 14.08
N ILE A 273 3.08 -7.41 14.69
CA ILE A 273 2.23 -6.58 15.55
C ILE A 273 3.01 -6.17 16.81
N ARG A 274 3.77 -7.08 17.44
CA ARG A 274 4.62 -6.75 18.58
C ARG A 274 5.64 -5.67 18.23
N TRP A 275 6.28 -5.77 17.07
CA TRP A 275 7.18 -4.73 16.57
C TRP A 275 6.45 -3.40 16.39
N ALA A 276 5.27 -3.38 15.80
CA ALA A 276 4.47 -2.16 15.64
C ALA A 276 4.13 -1.52 17.01
N CYS A 277 3.72 -2.34 17.99
CA CYS A 277 3.48 -1.88 19.37
C CYS A 277 4.73 -1.25 19.98
N SER A 278 5.92 -1.87 19.80
CA SER A 278 7.19 -1.38 20.35
C SER A 278 7.64 -0.04 19.75
N LEU A 279 7.20 0.27 18.53
CA LEU A 279 7.46 1.55 17.86
C LEU A 279 6.50 2.65 18.31
N GLY A 280 5.44 2.33 19.05
CA GLY A 280 4.41 3.29 19.48
C GLY A 280 3.60 3.88 18.35
N VAL A 281 3.48 3.19 17.21
CA VAL A 281 2.67 3.66 16.07
C VAL A 281 1.18 3.43 16.33
N ASP A 282 0.33 4.19 15.63
CA ASP A 282 -1.12 4.16 15.87
C ASP A 282 -1.79 2.91 15.29
N PHE A 283 -1.31 2.43 14.15
CA PHE A 283 -1.96 1.34 13.42
C PHE A 283 -0.97 0.30 12.90
N TYR A 284 -1.44 -0.95 12.88
CA TYR A 284 -0.89 -2.00 12.05
C TYR A 284 -1.80 -2.21 10.85
N ASP A 285 -1.27 -1.99 9.64
CA ASP A 285 -2.02 -2.05 8.38
C ASP A 285 -1.84 -3.42 7.72
N PHE A 286 -2.89 -4.24 7.79
CA PHE A 286 -2.93 -5.53 7.11
C PHE A 286 -3.05 -5.42 5.58
N GLY A 287 -3.18 -4.21 5.06
CA GLY A 287 -3.52 -3.97 3.67
C GLY A 287 -4.94 -4.41 3.32
N GLY A 288 -5.28 -4.22 2.07
CA GLY A 288 -6.62 -4.50 1.60
C GLY A 288 -6.82 -5.91 1.04
N GLY A 289 -8.05 -6.12 0.58
CA GLY A 289 -8.49 -7.30 -0.15
C GLY A 289 -9.52 -6.96 -1.21
N TYR A 290 -9.62 -7.84 -2.20
CA TYR A 290 -10.60 -7.72 -3.29
C TYR A 290 -11.83 -8.63 -3.07
N SER A 291 -11.92 -9.29 -1.92
CA SER A 291 -13.06 -10.13 -1.54
C SER A 291 -13.33 -9.97 -0.06
N LEU A 292 -14.61 -9.86 0.28
CA LEU A 292 -15.14 -9.85 1.66
C LEU A 292 -15.84 -11.17 2.00
N SER A 293 -15.72 -12.17 1.13
CA SER A 293 -16.33 -13.49 1.36
C SER A 293 -15.59 -14.23 2.47
N LYS A 294 -16.33 -14.79 3.40
CA LYS A 294 -15.81 -15.70 4.42
C LYS A 294 -15.22 -17.01 3.85
N GLU A 295 -15.43 -17.29 2.58
CA GLU A 295 -14.80 -18.39 1.86
C GLU A 295 -13.36 -18.05 1.45
N ASN A 296 -13.05 -16.77 1.30
CA ASN A 296 -11.69 -16.31 0.97
C ASN A 296 -10.76 -16.46 2.19
N GLY A 297 -9.73 -17.28 2.03
CA GLY A 297 -8.78 -17.60 3.09
C GLY A 297 -7.99 -16.38 3.59
N LEU A 298 -7.58 -15.47 2.68
CA LEU A 298 -6.85 -14.26 3.03
C LEU A 298 -7.74 -13.28 3.83
N TYR A 299 -9.00 -13.11 3.40
CA TYR A 299 -9.96 -12.29 4.12
C TYR A 299 -10.17 -12.81 5.55
N ARG A 300 -10.46 -14.11 5.72
CA ARG A 300 -10.65 -14.73 7.05
C ARG A 300 -9.42 -14.60 7.94
N PHE A 301 -8.24 -14.72 7.35
CA PHE A 301 -6.98 -14.60 8.09
C PHE A 301 -6.83 -13.18 8.67
N LYS A 302 -6.99 -12.15 7.85
CA LYS A 302 -6.88 -10.74 8.27
C LYS A 302 -8.02 -10.34 9.22
N GLU A 303 -9.24 -10.72 8.89
CA GLU A 303 -10.45 -10.44 9.69
C GLU A 303 -10.30 -11.00 11.11
N GLY A 304 -9.65 -12.15 11.25
CA GLY A 304 -9.39 -12.74 12.55
C GLY A 304 -8.54 -11.89 13.50
N PHE A 305 -7.64 -11.07 12.98
CA PHE A 305 -6.87 -10.09 13.77
C PHE A 305 -7.63 -8.76 13.93
N CYS A 306 -8.48 -8.41 12.99
CA CYS A 306 -9.28 -7.19 13.00
C CYS A 306 -10.75 -7.45 13.41
N HIS A 307 -11.01 -8.52 14.19
CA HIS A 307 -12.35 -9.00 14.48
C HIS A 307 -13.25 -7.94 15.15
N SER A 308 -12.70 -7.14 16.04
CA SER A 308 -13.45 -6.10 16.76
C SER A 308 -13.63 -4.81 15.95
N VAL A 309 -12.75 -4.54 14.97
CA VAL A 309 -12.77 -3.28 14.20
C VAL A 309 -13.32 -3.46 12.79
N GLY A 310 -13.26 -4.67 12.25
CA GLY A 310 -13.80 -4.99 10.94
C GLY A 310 -12.99 -4.43 9.77
N VAL A 311 -13.68 -4.17 8.67
CA VAL A 311 -13.14 -3.68 7.41
C VAL A 311 -13.47 -2.21 7.23
N THR A 312 -12.49 -1.41 6.83
CA THR A 312 -12.69 -0.02 6.41
C THR A 312 -12.88 0.02 4.90
N GLU A 313 -14.00 0.54 4.45
CA GLU A 313 -14.22 0.87 3.05
C GLU A 313 -13.63 2.26 2.77
N LEU A 314 -12.64 2.34 1.89
CA LEU A 314 -12.00 3.60 1.49
C LEU A 314 -12.77 4.26 0.35
N ALA A 315 -12.60 5.57 0.19
CA ALA A 315 -13.25 6.38 -0.85
C ALA A 315 -12.98 5.88 -2.28
N GLY A 316 -11.84 5.19 -2.48
CA GLY A 316 -11.44 4.64 -3.77
C GLY A 316 -10.76 5.66 -4.68
N GLU A 317 -10.77 5.38 -5.99
CA GLU A 317 -10.02 6.15 -6.98
C GLU A 317 -10.83 7.31 -7.56
N PHE A 318 -10.14 8.43 -7.77
CA PHE A 318 -10.65 9.64 -8.42
C PHE A 318 -9.77 10.00 -9.61
N ASP A 319 -10.39 10.31 -10.75
CA ASP A 319 -9.72 10.67 -12.00
C ASP A 319 -9.98 12.13 -12.36
N GLN A 320 -8.92 12.94 -12.42
CA GLN A 320 -8.90 14.18 -13.17
C GLN A 320 -8.57 13.87 -14.63
N VAL A 321 -9.54 13.95 -15.52
CA VAL A 321 -9.34 13.66 -16.94
C VAL A 321 -8.70 14.84 -17.64
N LEU A 322 -7.45 14.68 -18.13
CA LEU A 322 -6.68 15.71 -18.82
C LEU A 322 -6.86 15.65 -20.34
N SER A 323 -7.04 14.44 -20.90
CA SER A 323 -7.33 14.22 -22.31
C SER A 323 -8.47 13.20 -22.46
N PRO A 324 -9.68 13.65 -22.81
CA PRO A 324 -10.85 12.76 -22.96
C PRO A 324 -10.62 11.66 -23.99
N PHE A 325 -9.94 11.96 -25.11
CA PHE A 325 -9.65 10.99 -26.16
C PHE A 325 -8.75 9.85 -25.65
N TRP A 326 -7.59 10.18 -25.03
CA TRP A 326 -6.66 9.17 -24.53
C TRP A 326 -7.21 8.44 -23.31
N TYR A 327 -8.01 9.09 -22.48
CA TYR A 327 -8.73 8.45 -21.38
C TYR A 327 -9.72 7.39 -21.90
N TRP A 328 -10.52 7.73 -22.91
CA TRP A 328 -11.43 6.79 -23.56
C TRP A 328 -10.67 5.62 -24.20
N ALA A 329 -9.60 5.89 -24.95
CA ALA A 329 -8.77 4.89 -25.59
C ALA A 329 -8.16 3.92 -24.56
N PHE A 330 -7.70 4.44 -23.42
CA PHE A 330 -7.16 3.63 -22.31
C PHE A 330 -8.23 2.71 -21.71
N LEU A 331 -9.41 3.23 -21.43
CA LEU A 331 -10.50 2.42 -20.86
C LEU A 331 -10.97 1.30 -21.81
N ARG A 332 -11.00 1.55 -23.12
CA ARG A 332 -11.37 0.55 -24.12
C ARG A 332 -10.23 -0.42 -24.45
N GLY A 333 -9.00 0.05 -24.44
CA GLY A 333 -7.81 -0.74 -24.80
C GLY A 333 -7.37 -1.71 -23.68
N LYS A 334 -7.55 -1.35 -22.42
CA LYS A 334 -7.13 -2.20 -21.27
C LYS A 334 -7.74 -3.62 -21.30
N PRO A 335 -9.05 -3.81 -21.50
CA PRO A 335 -9.64 -5.15 -21.58
C PRO A 335 -9.14 -5.95 -22.80
N LEU A 336 -8.88 -5.30 -23.92
CA LEU A 336 -8.35 -5.95 -25.12
C LEU A 336 -6.92 -6.47 -24.89
N LEU A 337 -6.06 -5.66 -24.31
CA LEU A 337 -4.69 -6.04 -23.95
C LEU A 337 -4.65 -7.16 -22.91
N GLN A 338 -5.55 -7.14 -21.94
CA GLN A 338 -5.67 -8.23 -20.96
C GLN A 338 -6.08 -9.55 -21.61
N LYS A 339 -7.05 -9.52 -22.53
CA LYS A 339 -7.47 -10.69 -23.32
C LYS A 339 -6.35 -11.25 -24.21
N LEU A 340 -5.56 -10.37 -24.83
CA LEU A 340 -4.42 -10.78 -25.65
C LEU A 340 -3.32 -11.43 -24.80
N ARG A 341 -2.97 -10.84 -23.65
CA ARG A 341 -1.98 -11.41 -22.71
C ARG A 341 -2.42 -12.74 -22.12
N ALA A 342 -3.72 -12.93 -21.85
CA ALA A 342 -4.26 -14.19 -21.38
C ALA A 342 -4.20 -15.32 -22.45
N ARG A 343 -4.28 -14.96 -23.74
CA ARG A 343 -4.12 -15.91 -24.85
C ARG A 343 -2.69 -16.38 -25.09
N HIS A 344 -1.69 -15.54 -24.76
CA HIS A 344 -0.27 -15.91 -24.88
C HIS A 344 0.30 -16.66 -23.66
N LYS A 345 -0.50 -16.86 -22.61
CA LYS A 345 -0.13 -17.66 -21.43
C LYS A 345 -0.73 -19.06 -21.41
N LYS A 346 -1.53 -19.40 -22.44
CA LYS A 346 -1.98 -20.77 -22.75
C LYS A 346 -1.14 -21.32 -23.92
#